data_c2b993e41dae61a772acdd8696067df6
#
_entry.id   c2b993e41dae61a772acdd8696067df6
#
_cell.length_a   1.000
_cell.length_b   1.000
_cell.length_c   1.000
_cell.angle_alpha   90.00
_cell.angle_beta   90.00
_cell.angle_gamma   90.00
#
_symmetry.space_group_name_H-M   'P 1'
#
loop_
_entity.id
_entity.type
_entity.pdbx_description
1 polymer ?
#
loop_
_entity_poly.entity_id
_entity_poly.type
_entity_poly.pdbx_seq_one_letter_code
_entity_poly.pdbx_strand_id
1 'polypeptide(L)'
;RDREIKWKGQNLIAGIRFFWYNYSIFRADTGIRLYKIHNIREGCAVKKLSIGQMARLNGVSEQALRLYDKEGLFSPLHRDAENGYRYYDIRQSAQLDMIQRMKALGMSLKDIKKQLKHFDPDMLKDILYRNLDEIDKRSRELMYQRKAIERTLESYEWYENAPPDGTIVLEYIPGRLTYMTDSGVNFYDYGIDVYEQILRDLKKNLIANQLSPIYFYNAG
;
A
#
# COMPACT_ATOMS: atom_id res chain seq x y z
N ARG A 1 38.58 17.49 -12.38
CA ARG A 1 39.27 17.30 -11.03
C ARG A 1 38.21 16.93 -10.05
N ASP A 2 37.94 15.61 -10.00
CA ASP A 2 36.95 14.98 -9.13
C ASP A 2 37.55 14.92 -7.73
N ARG A 3 36.85 15.55 -6.77
CA ARG A 3 37.15 15.35 -5.36
C ARG A 3 36.29 14.20 -4.84
N GLU A 4 36.88 13.04 -4.66
CA GLU A 4 36.32 11.97 -3.85
C GLU A 4 36.08 12.47 -2.42
N ILE A 5 34.81 12.58 -2.07
CA ILE A 5 34.41 12.89 -0.70
C ILE A 5 34.28 11.56 0.06
N LYS A 6 35.25 11.27 0.94
CA LYS A 6 35.24 10.11 1.85
C LYS A 6 34.12 10.24 2.86
N TRP A 7 33.12 9.40 2.72
CA TRP A 7 31.94 9.33 3.60
C TRP A 7 32.14 8.32 4.73
N LYS A 8 32.67 8.73 5.87
CA LYS A 8 32.58 7.97 7.13
C LYS A 8 31.69 8.74 8.10
N GLY A 9 30.49 8.21 8.40
CA GLY A 9 29.57 8.75 9.41
C GLY A 9 28.36 9.56 8.90
N GLN A 10 28.09 9.61 7.58
CA GLN A 10 27.09 10.52 6.99
C GLN A 10 25.88 9.85 6.33
N ASN A 11 25.70 8.54 6.46
CA ASN A 11 24.62 7.81 5.76
C ASN A 11 23.23 8.26 6.18
N LEU A 12 23.03 8.63 7.45
CA LEU A 12 21.74 9.12 7.94
C LEU A 12 21.37 10.48 7.31
N ILE A 13 22.37 11.37 7.17
CA ILE A 13 22.17 12.71 6.58
C ILE A 13 21.92 12.63 5.07
N ALA A 14 22.57 11.68 4.37
CA ALA A 14 22.33 11.46 2.94
C ALA A 14 20.92 10.89 2.68
N GLY A 15 20.46 9.94 3.47
CA GLY A 15 19.09 9.43 3.42
C GLY A 15 18.05 10.52 3.71
N ILE A 16 18.30 11.35 4.73
CA ILE A 16 17.47 12.53 5.06
C ILE A 16 17.44 13.51 3.88
N ARG A 17 18.58 13.81 3.25
CA ARG A 17 18.66 14.72 2.09
C ARG A 17 17.92 14.18 0.87
N PHE A 18 18.04 12.89 0.56
CA PHE A 18 17.32 12.25 -0.54
C PHE A 18 15.81 12.29 -0.34
N PHE A 19 15.33 11.96 0.86
CA PHE A 19 13.90 12.07 1.20
C PHE A 19 13.41 13.53 1.22
N TRP A 20 14.21 14.48 1.68
CA TRP A 20 13.89 15.91 1.66
C TRP A 20 13.83 16.47 0.23
N TYR A 21 14.72 16.04 -0.65
CA TYR A 21 14.71 16.45 -2.07
C TYR A 21 13.43 16.00 -2.77
N ASN A 22 13.06 14.73 -2.62
CA ASN A 22 11.81 14.21 -3.19
C ASN A 22 10.55 14.82 -2.54
N TYR A 23 10.61 15.19 -1.27
CA TYR A 23 9.53 15.90 -0.60
C TYR A 23 9.32 17.32 -1.13
N SER A 24 10.37 18.02 -1.49
CA SER A 24 10.28 19.35 -2.08
C SER A 24 9.59 19.32 -3.44
N ILE A 25 9.80 18.27 -4.24
CA ILE A 25 9.15 18.08 -5.54
C ILE A 25 7.66 17.74 -5.36
N PHE A 26 7.32 16.86 -4.41
CA PHE A 26 5.93 16.44 -4.19
C PHE A 26 5.05 17.54 -3.57
N ARG A 27 5.64 18.51 -2.88
CA ARG A 27 4.93 19.63 -2.23
C ARG A 27 4.79 20.86 -3.12
N ALA A 28 5.48 20.91 -4.24
CA ALA A 28 5.35 22.02 -5.21
C ALA A 28 3.94 22.09 -5.82
N ASP A 29 3.26 20.94 -5.97
CA ASP A 29 1.92 20.86 -6.55
C ASP A 29 0.79 21.24 -5.58
N THR A 30 1.04 21.36 -4.28
CA THR A 30 0.01 21.64 -3.27
C THR A 30 0.02 23.07 -2.72
N GLY A 31 0.85 23.97 -3.28
CA GLY A 31 0.85 25.42 -2.93
C GLY A 31 1.31 25.78 -1.51
N ILE A 32 1.84 24.83 -0.73
CA ILE A 32 2.29 25.07 0.64
C ILE A 32 3.75 25.54 0.63
N ARG A 33 3.98 26.81 0.97
CA ARG A 33 5.31 27.44 1.10
C ARG A 33 6.17 26.71 2.13
N LEU A 34 7.30 26.16 1.68
CA LEU A 34 8.33 25.62 2.56
C LEU A 34 8.97 26.73 3.38
N TYR A 35 8.78 26.72 4.69
CA TYR A 35 9.65 27.46 5.59
C TYR A 35 11.02 26.78 5.63
N LYS A 36 12.00 27.46 5.07
CA LYS A 36 13.42 27.09 5.12
C LYS A 36 13.83 27.14 6.60
N ILE A 37 13.93 25.98 7.25
CA ILE A 37 14.53 25.91 8.60
C ILE A 37 16.04 26.12 8.41
N HIS A 38 16.44 27.41 8.37
CA HIS A 38 17.82 27.80 8.48
C HIS A 38 18.15 27.93 9.96
N ASN A 39 19.18 27.20 10.38
CA ASN A 39 19.88 27.37 11.66
C ASN A 39 19.01 27.25 12.92
N ILE A 40 18.81 26.03 13.38
CA ILE A 40 18.67 25.82 14.85
C ILE A 40 20.07 26.09 15.40
N ARG A 41 20.27 27.33 15.92
CA ARG A 41 21.46 27.69 16.65
C ARG A 41 21.66 26.72 17.81
N GLU A 42 22.88 26.21 17.97
CA GLU A 42 23.34 25.57 19.19
C GLU A 42 23.06 26.52 20.37
N GLY A 43 22.06 26.18 21.18
CA GLY A 43 21.65 27.03 22.32
C GLY A 43 20.19 26.92 22.71
N CYS A 44 19.35 26.25 21.91
CA CYS A 44 17.97 25.99 22.31
C CYS A 44 17.95 24.87 23.37
N ALA A 45 17.50 25.18 24.57
CA ALA A 45 17.33 24.19 25.64
C ALA A 45 16.53 23.00 25.11
N VAL A 46 17.06 21.79 25.27
CA VAL A 46 16.42 20.53 24.82
C VAL A 46 15.05 20.43 25.47
N LYS A 47 13.99 20.68 24.72
CA LYS A 47 12.63 20.54 25.23
C LYS A 47 12.31 19.05 25.35
N LYS A 48 12.32 18.54 26.59
CA LYS A 48 11.91 17.17 26.90
C LYS A 48 10.40 17.04 26.66
N LEU A 49 10.02 16.16 25.76
CA LEU A 49 8.62 15.83 25.45
C LEU A 49 8.29 14.46 26.05
N SER A 50 7.14 14.36 26.73
CA SER A 50 6.60 13.07 27.11
C SER A 50 6.18 12.27 25.88
N ILE A 51 5.98 10.96 26.02
CA ILE A 51 5.51 10.09 24.91
C ILE A 51 4.20 10.62 24.31
N GLY A 52 3.25 11.08 25.13
CA GLY A 52 1.98 11.65 24.65
C GLY A 52 2.15 12.96 23.91
N GLN A 53 3.10 13.82 24.34
CA GLN A 53 3.42 15.06 23.61
C GLN A 53 4.07 14.76 22.27
N MET A 54 5.03 13.81 22.24
CA MET A 54 5.69 13.39 21.01
C MET A 54 4.72 12.73 20.02
N ALA A 55 3.81 11.91 20.53
CA ALA A 55 2.76 11.26 19.76
C ALA A 55 1.84 12.28 19.08
N ARG A 56 1.30 13.23 19.84
CA ARG A 56 0.43 14.32 19.33
C ARG A 56 1.13 15.22 18.32
N LEU A 57 2.37 15.61 18.61
CA LEU A 57 3.16 16.47 17.73
C LEU A 57 3.36 15.87 16.33
N ASN A 58 3.54 14.55 16.28
CA ASN A 58 3.89 13.85 15.04
C ASN A 58 2.71 13.04 14.44
N GLY A 59 1.52 13.11 15.00
CA GLY A 59 0.34 12.40 14.49
C GLY A 59 0.46 10.88 14.55
N VAL A 60 1.16 10.34 15.56
CA VAL A 60 1.31 8.90 15.80
C VAL A 60 0.70 8.49 17.13
N SER A 61 0.35 7.23 17.29
CA SER A 61 -0.11 6.72 18.59
C SER A 61 1.06 6.47 19.55
N GLU A 62 0.82 6.58 20.85
CA GLU A 62 1.81 6.21 21.88
C GLU A 62 2.19 4.73 21.75
N GLN A 63 1.24 3.86 21.36
CA GLN A 63 1.51 2.44 21.13
C GLN A 63 2.51 2.23 19.99
N ALA A 64 2.39 3.02 18.90
CA ALA A 64 3.36 2.99 17.81
C ALA A 64 4.76 3.39 18.29
N LEU A 65 4.88 4.45 19.11
CA LEU A 65 6.16 4.86 19.69
C LEU A 65 6.76 3.78 20.58
N ARG A 66 5.94 3.11 21.39
CA ARG A 66 6.39 1.97 22.22
C ARG A 66 6.85 0.79 21.37
N LEU A 67 6.14 0.50 20.26
CA LEU A 67 6.53 -0.54 19.31
C LEU A 67 7.86 -0.19 18.62
N TYR A 68 8.03 1.04 18.15
CA TYR A 68 9.27 1.48 17.52
C TYR A 68 10.47 1.42 18.45
N ASP A 69 10.25 1.74 19.73
CA ASP A 69 11.25 1.62 20.78
C ASP A 69 11.62 0.14 21.03
N LYS A 70 10.62 -0.75 21.15
CA LYS A 70 10.83 -2.20 21.31
C LYS A 70 11.61 -2.80 20.14
N GLU A 71 11.25 -2.40 18.92
CA GLU A 71 11.92 -2.84 17.69
C GLU A 71 13.31 -2.20 17.49
N GLY A 72 13.69 -1.22 18.32
CA GLY A 72 14.93 -0.46 18.19
C GLY A 72 15.00 0.36 16.91
N LEU A 73 13.84 0.85 16.47
CA LEU A 73 13.67 1.70 15.30
C LEU A 73 13.72 3.17 15.69
N PHE A 74 13.12 3.50 16.83
CA PHE A 74 13.04 4.84 17.38
C PHE A 74 12.99 4.78 18.91
N SER A 75 14.05 5.21 19.57
CA SER A 75 14.17 5.13 21.03
C SER A 75 14.06 6.50 21.68
N PRO A 76 13.53 6.59 22.91
CA PRO A 76 13.50 7.83 23.66
C PRO A 76 14.94 8.31 23.94
N LEU A 77 15.11 9.64 24.03
CA LEU A 77 16.38 10.25 24.40
C LEU A 77 16.78 9.85 25.82
N HIS A 78 15.79 9.77 26.72
CA HIS A 78 15.99 9.43 28.12
C HIS A 78 14.81 8.59 28.64
N ARG A 79 15.14 7.59 29.47
CA ARG A 79 14.17 6.88 30.29
C ARG A 79 14.46 7.21 31.74
N ASP A 80 13.43 7.61 32.44
CA ASP A 80 13.51 7.82 33.87
C ASP A 80 13.74 6.49 34.59
N ALA A 81 14.77 6.45 35.42
CA ALA A 81 15.20 5.22 36.09
C ALA A 81 14.22 4.78 37.21
N GLU A 82 13.48 5.74 37.82
CA GLU A 82 12.61 5.46 38.95
C GLU A 82 11.22 4.98 38.49
N ASN A 83 10.67 5.63 37.44
CA ASN A 83 9.29 5.41 37.02
C ASN A 83 9.16 4.86 35.60
N GLY A 84 10.26 4.69 34.86
CA GLY A 84 10.29 4.14 33.51
C GLY A 84 9.70 5.07 32.43
N TYR A 85 9.40 6.34 32.76
CA TYR A 85 8.85 7.29 31.81
C TYR A 85 9.81 7.59 30.67
N ARG A 86 9.24 7.71 29.45
CA ARG A 86 9.97 7.97 28.21
C ARG A 86 9.94 9.44 27.88
N TYR A 87 11.11 10.03 27.68
CA TYR A 87 11.28 11.42 27.26
C TYR A 87 11.97 11.48 25.91
N TYR A 88 11.45 12.33 25.04
CA TYR A 88 11.91 12.52 23.67
C TYR A 88 12.39 13.97 23.48
N ASP A 89 13.24 14.18 22.47
CA ASP A 89 13.63 15.50 22.01
C ASP A 89 12.81 15.88 20.78
N ILE A 90 12.37 17.14 20.67
CA ILE A 90 11.67 17.64 19.48
C ILE A 90 12.45 17.41 18.19
N ARG A 91 13.78 17.41 18.26
CA ARG A 91 14.67 17.13 17.11
C ARG A 91 14.52 15.71 16.58
N GLN A 92 14.04 14.77 17.38
CA GLN A 92 13.75 13.40 16.95
C GLN A 92 12.53 13.31 16.02
N SER A 93 11.71 14.37 15.92
CA SER A 93 10.57 14.40 15.00
C SER A 93 10.97 14.17 13.54
N ALA A 94 12.15 14.63 13.13
CA ALA A 94 12.64 14.40 11.77
C ALA A 94 12.86 12.89 11.46
N GLN A 95 13.38 12.14 12.44
CA GLN A 95 13.54 10.68 12.28
C GLN A 95 12.18 9.99 12.25
N LEU A 96 11.25 10.41 13.10
CA LEU A 96 9.91 9.85 13.17
C LEU A 96 9.12 10.13 11.89
N ASP A 97 9.23 11.33 11.33
CA ASP A 97 8.65 11.69 10.04
C ASP A 97 9.18 10.83 8.90
N MET A 98 10.49 10.53 8.88
CA MET A 98 11.08 9.62 7.91
C MET A 98 10.54 8.19 8.05
N ILE A 99 10.39 7.67 9.27
CA ILE A 99 9.78 6.35 9.52
C ILE A 99 8.36 6.31 8.98
N GLN A 100 7.54 7.34 9.26
CA GLN A 100 6.17 7.40 8.79
C GLN A 100 6.07 7.42 7.26
N ARG A 101 6.97 8.16 6.58
CA ARG A 101 7.02 8.18 5.10
C ARG A 101 7.37 6.82 4.52
N MET A 102 8.41 6.17 5.05
CA MET A 102 8.78 4.83 4.61
C MET A 102 7.63 3.82 4.82
N LYS A 103 6.89 3.94 5.93
CA LYS A 103 5.67 3.15 6.17
C LYS A 103 4.58 3.44 5.16
N ALA A 104 4.34 4.71 4.83
CA ALA A 104 3.35 5.10 3.83
C ALA A 104 3.68 4.56 2.43
N LEU A 105 4.96 4.31 2.14
CA LEU A 105 5.42 3.64 0.92
C LEU A 105 5.33 2.10 1.01
N GLY A 106 4.72 1.55 2.07
CA GLY A 106 4.50 0.11 2.23
C GLY A 106 5.72 -0.66 2.80
N MET A 107 6.76 0.02 3.28
CA MET A 107 7.93 -0.66 3.84
C MET A 107 7.64 -1.30 5.19
N SER A 108 8.17 -2.51 5.41
CA SER A 108 8.13 -3.16 6.71
C SER A 108 9.03 -2.45 7.74
N LEU A 109 8.71 -2.56 9.03
CA LEU A 109 9.56 -2.00 10.10
C LEU A 109 11.00 -2.53 10.03
N LYS A 110 11.16 -3.79 9.61
CA LYS A 110 12.45 -4.44 9.43
C LYS A 110 13.27 -3.77 8.31
N ASP A 111 12.63 -3.47 7.19
CA ASP A 111 13.29 -2.82 6.05
C ASP A 111 13.60 -1.36 6.36
N ILE A 112 12.68 -0.66 7.03
CA ILE A 112 12.93 0.71 7.52
C ILE A 112 14.13 0.73 8.45
N LYS A 113 14.24 -0.21 9.40
CA LYS A 113 15.37 -0.31 10.32
C LYS A 113 16.70 -0.53 9.59
N LYS A 114 16.70 -1.37 8.54
CA LYS A 114 17.90 -1.58 7.71
C LYS A 114 18.30 -0.29 7.00
N GLN A 115 17.34 0.40 6.36
CA GLN A 115 17.58 1.65 5.64
C GLN A 115 18.07 2.78 6.56
N LEU A 116 17.55 2.86 7.79
CA LEU A 116 18.02 3.84 8.77
C LEU A 116 19.43 3.58 9.27
N LYS A 117 19.85 2.29 9.35
CA LYS A 117 21.19 1.92 9.76
C LYS A 117 22.21 2.06 8.63
N HIS A 118 21.82 1.63 7.45
CA HIS A 118 22.65 1.68 6.25
C HIS A 118 21.77 1.97 5.06
N PHE A 119 21.87 3.18 4.53
CA PHE A 119 21.08 3.58 3.37
C PHE A 119 21.59 2.90 2.11
N ASP A 120 20.75 2.07 1.52
CA ASP A 120 20.99 1.34 0.29
C ASP A 120 19.92 1.74 -0.75
N PRO A 121 20.30 2.56 -1.75
CA PRO A 121 19.36 3.04 -2.77
C PRO A 121 18.79 1.92 -3.64
N ASP A 122 19.58 0.88 -3.94
CA ASP A 122 19.15 -0.19 -4.83
C ASP A 122 18.17 -1.11 -4.11
N MET A 123 18.46 -1.48 -2.87
CA MET A 123 17.51 -2.17 -2.00
C MET A 123 16.21 -1.37 -1.83
N LEU A 124 16.29 -0.04 -1.71
CA LEU A 124 15.09 0.80 -1.60
C LEU A 124 14.25 0.75 -2.88
N LYS A 125 14.87 0.85 -4.05
CA LYS A 125 14.18 0.72 -5.35
C LYS A 125 13.47 -0.62 -5.49
N ASP A 126 14.15 -1.71 -5.14
CA ASP A 126 13.57 -3.06 -5.22
C ASP A 126 12.33 -3.20 -4.33
N ILE A 127 12.37 -2.62 -3.13
CA ILE A 127 11.21 -2.62 -2.22
C ILE A 127 10.05 -1.81 -2.84
N LEU A 128 10.35 -0.64 -3.40
CA LEU A 128 9.33 0.24 -3.99
C LEU A 128 8.69 -0.39 -5.24
N TYR A 129 9.47 -1.04 -6.11
CA TYR A 129 8.93 -1.75 -7.27
C TYR A 129 8.04 -2.92 -6.87
N ARG A 130 8.43 -3.71 -5.87
CA ARG A 130 7.56 -4.79 -5.36
C ARG A 130 6.26 -4.26 -4.77
N ASN A 131 6.32 -3.18 -4.01
CA ASN A 131 5.13 -2.56 -3.43
C ASN A 131 4.22 -1.97 -4.53
N LEU A 132 4.80 -1.41 -5.60
CA LEU A 132 4.05 -0.92 -6.75
C LEU A 132 3.31 -2.06 -7.46
N ASP A 133 3.98 -3.17 -7.72
CA ASP A 133 3.37 -4.36 -8.34
C ASP A 133 2.21 -4.93 -7.49
N GLU A 134 2.39 -4.98 -6.17
CA GLU A 134 1.33 -5.43 -5.25
C GLU A 134 0.13 -4.47 -5.25
N ILE A 135 0.37 -3.16 -5.31
CA ILE A 135 -0.70 -2.15 -5.42
C ILE A 135 -1.44 -2.31 -6.75
N ASP A 136 -0.72 -2.50 -7.86
CA ASP A 136 -1.32 -2.68 -9.18
C ASP A 136 -2.18 -3.95 -9.23
N LYS A 137 -1.68 -5.04 -8.65
CA LYS A 137 -2.45 -6.29 -8.52
C LYS A 137 -3.74 -6.08 -7.72
N ARG A 138 -3.63 -5.47 -6.55
CA ARG A 138 -4.78 -5.19 -5.70
C ARG A 138 -5.77 -4.23 -6.36
N SER A 139 -5.28 -3.24 -7.10
CA SER A 139 -6.11 -2.32 -7.87
C SER A 139 -6.93 -3.05 -8.93
N ARG A 140 -6.32 -3.98 -9.67
CA ARG A 140 -7.04 -4.84 -10.63
C ARG A 140 -8.10 -5.69 -9.95
N GLU A 141 -7.79 -6.30 -8.81
CA GLU A 141 -8.75 -7.10 -8.03
C GLU A 141 -9.95 -6.26 -7.59
N LEU A 142 -9.71 -5.06 -7.05
CA LEU A 142 -10.77 -4.14 -6.65
C LEU A 142 -11.62 -3.68 -7.84
N MET A 143 -10.99 -3.43 -8.99
CA MET A 143 -11.73 -3.09 -10.22
C MET A 143 -12.66 -4.24 -10.66
N TYR A 144 -12.22 -5.48 -10.56
CA TYR A 144 -13.06 -6.64 -10.85
C TYR A 144 -14.21 -6.77 -9.86
N GLN A 145 -13.94 -6.62 -8.57
CA GLN A 145 -14.98 -6.66 -7.54
C GLN A 145 -16.04 -5.57 -7.78
N ARG A 146 -15.60 -4.36 -8.09
CA ARG A 146 -16.50 -3.25 -8.42
C ARG A 146 -17.43 -3.59 -9.60
N LYS A 147 -16.86 -4.08 -10.70
CA LYS A 147 -17.64 -4.47 -11.87
C LYS A 147 -18.65 -5.60 -11.57
N ALA A 148 -18.28 -6.55 -10.70
CA ALA A 148 -19.20 -7.60 -10.30
C ALA A 148 -20.39 -7.03 -9.50
N ILE A 149 -20.13 -6.10 -8.59
CA ILE A 149 -21.19 -5.41 -7.82
C ILE A 149 -22.09 -4.60 -8.75
N GLU A 150 -21.53 -3.81 -9.66
CA GLU A 150 -22.28 -2.99 -10.63
C GLU A 150 -23.24 -3.87 -11.45
N ARG A 151 -22.76 -5.00 -11.98
CA ARG A 151 -23.62 -5.94 -12.72
C ARG A 151 -24.72 -6.58 -11.87
N THR A 152 -24.42 -6.89 -10.62
CA THR A 152 -25.43 -7.43 -9.72
C THR A 152 -26.52 -6.42 -9.48
N LEU A 153 -26.18 -5.15 -9.26
CA LEU A 153 -27.15 -4.06 -9.11
C LEU A 153 -27.97 -3.87 -10.38
N GLU A 154 -27.35 -3.83 -11.57
CA GLU A 154 -28.05 -3.77 -12.86
C GLU A 154 -29.05 -4.93 -13.01
N SER A 155 -28.68 -6.14 -12.58
CA SER A 155 -29.58 -7.30 -12.63
C SER A 155 -30.76 -7.17 -11.69
N TYR A 156 -30.57 -6.60 -10.50
CA TYR A 156 -31.66 -6.31 -9.56
C TYR A 156 -32.58 -5.22 -10.08
N GLU A 157 -32.05 -4.11 -10.62
CA GLU A 157 -32.81 -3.04 -11.22
C GLU A 157 -33.65 -3.53 -12.41
N TRP A 158 -33.08 -4.40 -13.24
CA TRP A 158 -33.79 -5.04 -14.34
C TRP A 158 -34.93 -5.91 -13.81
N TYR A 159 -34.71 -6.71 -12.76
CA TYR A 159 -35.73 -7.55 -12.15
C TYR A 159 -36.88 -6.73 -11.55
N GLU A 160 -36.57 -5.65 -10.84
CA GLU A 160 -37.58 -4.78 -10.23
C GLU A 160 -38.44 -4.04 -11.28
N ASN A 161 -37.86 -3.74 -12.44
CA ASN A 161 -38.56 -3.06 -13.54
C ASN A 161 -39.00 -4.03 -14.63
N ALA A 162 -38.94 -5.33 -14.38
CA ALA A 162 -39.35 -6.34 -15.36
C ALA A 162 -40.82 -6.16 -15.76
N PRO A 163 -41.14 -6.26 -17.05
CA PRO A 163 -42.54 -6.20 -17.49
C PRO A 163 -43.33 -7.39 -16.95
N PRO A 164 -44.67 -7.29 -16.89
CA PRO A 164 -45.51 -8.39 -16.43
C PRO A 164 -45.30 -9.67 -17.23
N ASP A 165 -45.47 -10.81 -16.57
CA ASP A 165 -45.34 -12.13 -17.20
C ASP A 165 -46.13 -12.25 -18.49
N GLY A 166 -45.51 -12.83 -19.52
CA GLY A 166 -46.10 -12.99 -20.86
C GLY A 166 -45.91 -11.79 -21.78
N THR A 167 -45.26 -10.71 -21.32
CA THR A 167 -44.91 -9.56 -22.17
C THR A 167 -43.71 -9.88 -23.04
N ILE A 168 -43.80 -9.63 -24.36
CA ILE A 168 -42.64 -9.73 -25.27
C ILE A 168 -41.99 -8.34 -25.34
N VAL A 169 -40.72 -8.28 -24.98
CA VAL A 169 -39.88 -7.04 -25.01
C VAL A 169 -38.76 -7.21 -26.00
N LEU A 170 -38.51 -6.21 -26.80
CA LEU A 170 -37.33 -6.14 -27.65
C LEU A 170 -36.27 -5.30 -26.96
N GLU A 171 -35.15 -5.93 -26.60
CA GLU A 171 -34.07 -5.28 -25.89
C GLU A 171 -32.76 -5.34 -26.70
N TYR A 172 -31.97 -4.25 -26.67
CA TYR A 172 -30.67 -4.21 -27.28
C TYR A 172 -29.61 -4.80 -26.30
N ILE A 173 -29.05 -5.92 -26.68
CA ILE A 173 -27.91 -6.51 -25.92
C ILE A 173 -26.60 -6.03 -26.56
N PRO A 174 -25.79 -5.23 -25.86
CA PRO A 174 -24.52 -4.77 -26.39
C PRO A 174 -23.57 -5.95 -26.62
N GLY A 175 -22.69 -5.82 -27.61
CA GLY A 175 -21.70 -6.84 -27.93
C GLY A 175 -20.85 -7.23 -26.71
N ARG A 176 -20.71 -8.53 -26.48
CA ARG A 176 -19.95 -9.09 -25.35
C ARG A 176 -18.77 -9.89 -25.88
N LEU A 177 -17.62 -9.78 -25.22
CA LEU A 177 -16.50 -10.70 -25.44
C LEU A 177 -16.79 -11.99 -24.67
N THR A 178 -16.80 -13.10 -25.39
CA THR A 178 -16.99 -14.44 -24.80
C THR A 178 -15.66 -15.17 -24.82
N TYR A 179 -15.25 -15.69 -23.67
CA TYR A 179 -14.17 -16.66 -23.58
C TYR A 179 -14.78 -18.06 -23.54
N MET A 180 -14.42 -18.88 -24.51
CA MET A 180 -14.89 -20.26 -24.60
C MET A 180 -13.70 -21.21 -24.51
N THR A 181 -13.90 -22.32 -23.84
CA THR A 181 -12.97 -23.46 -23.84
C THR A 181 -13.75 -24.70 -24.23
N ASP A 182 -13.21 -25.44 -25.18
CA ASP A 182 -13.77 -26.74 -25.56
C ASP A 182 -13.19 -27.78 -24.61
N SER A 183 -14.06 -28.52 -23.93
CA SER A 183 -13.70 -29.64 -23.07
C SER A 183 -13.50 -30.96 -23.86
N GLY A 184 -13.89 -30.98 -25.11
CA GLY A 184 -13.88 -32.18 -25.96
C GLY A 184 -14.90 -33.24 -25.56
N VAL A 185 -15.74 -32.98 -24.56
CA VAL A 185 -16.76 -33.92 -24.07
C VAL A 185 -18.06 -33.17 -23.80
N ASN A 186 -19.19 -33.82 -24.09
CA ASN A 186 -20.50 -33.32 -23.67
C ASN A 186 -20.73 -33.74 -22.22
N PHE A 187 -20.67 -32.75 -21.27
CA PHE A 187 -20.77 -33.05 -19.85
C PHE A 187 -22.17 -33.56 -19.43
N TYR A 188 -23.22 -33.39 -20.24
CA TYR A 188 -24.53 -33.98 -19.97
C TYR A 188 -24.54 -35.52 -20.10
N ASP A 189 -23.55 -36.09 -20.78
CA ASP A 189 -23.41 -37.53 -20.94
C ASP A 189 -22.59 -38.17 -19.82
N TYR A 190 -22.07 -37.32 -18.86
CA TYR A 190 -21.17 -37.74 -17.79
C TYR A 190 -21.69 -37.32 -16.42
N GLY A 191 -21.09 -37.89 -15.37
CA GLY A 191 -21.40 -37.52 -13.98
C GLY A 191 -20.87 -36.15 -13.55
N ILE A 192 -21.29 -35.74 -12.38
CA ILE A 192 -20.94 -34.44 -11.76
C ILE A 192 -19.43 -34.24 -11.63
N ASP A 193 -18.66 -35.32 -11.47
CA ASP A 193 -17.20 -35.29 -11.34
C ASP A 193 -16.51 -34.69 -12.58
N VAL A 194 -17.00 -35.08 -13.77
CA VAL A 194 -16.49 -34.55 -15.05
C VAL A 194 -16.82 -33.06 -15.17
N TYR A 195 -18.03 -32.67 -14.82
CA TYR A 195 -18.44 -31.28 -14.80
C TYR A 195 -17.58 -30.44 -13.87
N GLU A 196 -17.34 -30.92 -12.65
CA GLU A 196 -16.45 -30.21 -11.69
C GLU A 196 -15.02 -30.07 -12.22
N GLN A 197 -14.51 -31.08 -12.91
CA GLN A 197 -13.16 -31.03 -13.50
C GLN A 197 -13.09 -29.96 -14.60
N ILE A 198 -14.08 -29.91 -15.50
CA ILE A 198 -14.18 -28.88 -16.54
C ILE A 198 -14.22 -27.48 -15.95
N LEU A 199 -15.02 -27.26 -14.89
CA LEU A 199 -15.08 -25.98 -14.20
C LEU A 199 -13.75 -25.60 -13.54
N ARG A 200 -13.05 -26.55 -12.95
CA ARG A 200 -11.72 -26.31 -12.37
C ARG A 200 -10.71 -25.89 -13.42
N ASP A 201 -10.71 -26.54 -14.57
CA ASP A 201 -9.80 -26.23 -15.67
C ASP A 201 -10.15 -24.91 -16.34
N LEU A 202 -11.43 -24.58 -16.50
CA LEU A 202 -11.89 -23.27 -16.94
C LEU A 202 -11.37 -22.16 -15.99
N LYS A 203 -11.53 -22.34 -14.68
CA LYS A 203 -11.03 -21.36 -13.68
C LYS A 203 -9.52 -21.19 -13.76
N LYS A 204 -8.76 -22.27 -13.91
CA LYS A 204 -7.30 -22.19 -14.09
C LYS A 204 -6.94 -21.41 -15.35
N ASN A 205 -7.63 -21.67 -16.46
CA ASN A 205 -7.39 -20.99 -17.73
C ASN A 205 -7.74 -19.50 -17.65
N LEU A 206 -8.85 -19.14 -16.99
CA LEU A 206 -9.21 -17.73 -16.75
C LEU A 206 -8.12 -17.00 -15.95
N ILE A 207 -7.63 -17.60 -14.88
CA ILE A 207 -6.55 -17.04 -14.06
C ILE A 207 -5.26 -16.90 -14.87
N ALA A 208 -4.88 -17.93 -15.63
CA ALA A 208 -3.67 -17.92 -16.47
C ALA A 208 -3.71 -16.82 -17.54
N ASN A 209 -4.90 -16.51 -18.07
CA ASN A 209 -5.11 -15.44 -19.05
C ASN A 209 -5.45 -14.09 -18.40
N GLN A 210 -5.26 -13.94 -17.09
CA GLN A 210 -5.54 -12.72 -16.33
C GLN A 210 -7.02 -12.28 -16.41
N LEU A 211 -7.92 -13.20 -16.67
CA LEU A 211 -9.36 -13.00 -16.66
C LEU A 211 -9.90 -13.28 -15.25
N SER A 212 -10.90 -12.50 -14.82
CA SER A 212 -11.48 -12.71 -13.51
C SER A 212 -12.29 -14.01 -13.44
N PRO A 213 -12.05 -14.89 -12.45
CA PRO A 213 -12.85 -16.10 -12.26
C PRO A 213 -14.25 -15.83 -11.67
N ILE A 214 -14.58 -14.57 -11.38
CA ILE A 214 -15.86 -14.17 -10.77
C ILE A 214 -16.96 -14.00 -11.84
N TYR A 215 -16.63 -14.10 -13.12
CA TYR A 215 -17.62 -14.01 -14.19
C TYR A 215 -18.40 -15.34 -14.32
N PHE A 216 -19.71 -15.21 -14.33
CA PHE A 216 -20.63 -16.32 -14.44
C PHE A 216 -20.38 -17.16 -15.70
N TYR A 217 -20.38 -18.46 -15.51
CA TYR A 217 -20.29 -19.46 -16.56
C TYR A 217 -21.73 -19.88 -16.89
N ASN A 218 -22.13 -19.77 -18.13
CA ASN A 218 -23.22 -20.58 -18.63
C ASN A 218 -22.56 -21.76 -19.32
N ALA A 219 -22.82 -22.96 -18.84
CA ALA A 219 -22.60 -24.16 -19.58
C ALA A 219 -23.76 -24.27 -20.56
N GLY A 220 -23.50 -24.07 -21.86
CA GLY A 220 -24.45 -24.27 -22.94
C GLY A 220 -24.32 -25.63 -23.51
#